data_b668d3f4d3cd194cab3046fb0a276b67
#
_entry.id   b668d3f4d3cd194cab3046fb0a276b67
#
_cell.length_a   1.000
_cell.length_b   1.000
_cell.length_c   1.000
_cell.angle_alpha   90.00
_cell.angle_beta   90.00
_cell.angle_gamma   90.00
#
_symmetry.space_group_name_H-M   'P 1'
#
loop_
_entity.id
_entity.type
_entity.pdbx_description
1 polymer ?
#
loop_
_entity_poly.entity_id
_entity_poly.type
_entity_poly.pdbx_seq_one_letter_code
_entity_poly.pdbx_strand_id
1 'polypeptide(L)'
;MIKGLLKKLNLNKDFGKLSFLTGIFLLPSAFSLSILFFLFSLVISLLTNKNSYFADKYNFSFFMGGLFLIISAIFHSLGINLNQQYSWDSNLSWIGLANWLPFFLCFYGFQIFLNTPNERKAASITFLYGTFPVIISGLGQAFFNWNGPLKTLGGLIIWYQRPIENFTELTALFNNPNYAGLWLNLVWPFCLASIIINKKVITGKIASISFGFGIAITTILTNSRSAWFGLLITIFLTFGKRIINIIPRLFFGFFFILITSLIPLINKFYESFFKIIIPNQSWIAADQHDITRIDIWVS
;
A
#
# COMPACT_ATOMS: atom_id res chain seq x y z
N MET A 1 -27.58 26.46 13.46
CA MET A 1 -27.20 25.65 14.64
C MET A 1 -25.82 25.00 14.47
N ILE A 2 -25.58 24.18 13.45
CA ILE A 2 -24.29 23.47 13.23
C ILE A 2 -23.10 24.41 13.05
N LYS A 3 -23.22 25.52 12.28
CA LYS A 3 -22.16 26.51 12.11
C LYS A 3 -21.75 27.22 13.43
N GLY A 4 -22.72 27.42 14.35
CA GLY A 4 -22.46 27.98 15.67
C GLY A 4 -21.68 27.00 16.57
N LEU A 5 -21.97 25.71 16.44
CA LEU A 5 -21.29 24.65 17.18
C LEU A 5 -19.84 24.48 16.70
N LEU A 6 -19.59 24.52 15.38
CA LEU A 6 -18.26 24.48 14.79
C LEU A 6 -17.39 25.66 15.24
N LYS A 7 -17.98 26.87 15.29
CA LYS A 7 -17.31 28.09 15.79
C LYS A 7 -17.02 27.98 17.29
N LYS A 8 -17.95 27.41 18.07
CA LYS A 8 -17.78 27.19 19.52
C LYS A 8 -16.70 26.16 19.83
N LEU A 9 -16.54 25.14 18.98
CA LEU A 9 -15.53 24.08 19.11
C LEU A 9 -14.20 24.42 18.41
N ASN A 10 -14.10 25.63 17.82
CA ASN A 10 -12.91 26.03 17.04
C ASN A 10 -12.53 25.03 15.92
N LEU A 11 -13.49 24.24 15.44
CA LEU A 11 -13.30 23.23 14.39
C LEU A 11 -13.31 23.92 13.03
N ASN A 12 -12.16 24.10 12.47
CA ASN A 12 -11.96 24.69 11.15
C ASN A 12 -11.35 23.67 10.16
N LYS A 13 -11.24 24.05 8.89
CA LYS A 13 -10.62 23.23 7.85
C LYS A 13 -9.21 22.74 8.23
N ASP A 14 -8.43 23.55 8.95
CA ASP A 14 -7.06 23.22 9.31
C ASP A 14 -7.00 22.07 10.31
N PHE A 15 -7.95 22.04 11.25
CA PHE A 15 -8.08 20.93 12.20
C PHE A 15 -8.46 19.61 11.50
N GLY A 16 -9.39 19.69 10.54
CA GLY A 16 -9.77 18.55 9.70
C GLY A 16 -8.58 18.04 8.88
N LYS A 17 -7.80 18.96 8.31
CA LYS A 17 -6.58 18.64 7.56
C LYS A 17 -5.51 18.00 8.44
N LEU A 18 -5.27 18.53 9.64
CA LEU A 18 -4.33 17.93 10.58
C LEU A 18 -4.74 16.52 10.95
N SER A 19 -6.02 16.31 11.26
CA SER A 19 -6.57 14.99 11.55
C SER A 19 -6.41 14.04 10.36
N PHE A 20 -6.67 14.49 9.14
CA PHE A 20 -6.46 13.71 7.92
C PHE A 20 -5.00 13.27 7.76
N LEU A 21 -4.06 14.19 7.92
CA LEU A 21 -2.63 13.87 7.84
C LEU A 21 -2.18 12.92 8.96
N THR A 22 -2.68 13.11 10.19
CA THR A 22 -2.42 12.18 11.30
C THR A 22 -2.97 10.78 10.98
N GLY A 23 -4.17 10.70 10.41
CA GLY A 23 -4.73 9.44 9.94
C GLY A 23 -3.84 8.75 8.91
N ILE A 24 -3.34 9.48 7.90
CA ILE A 24 -2.39 8.95 6.91
C ILE A 24 -1.12 8.43 7.57
N PHE A 25 -0.54 9.19 8.50
CA PHE A 25 0.68 8.80 9.19
C PHE A 25 0.52 7.51 9.99
N LEU A 26 -0.59 7.36 10.71
CA LEU A 26 -0.88 6.21 11.56
C LEU A 26 -1.38 4.98 10.80
N LEU A 27 -1.81 5.14 9.54
CA LEU A 27 -2.50 4.11 8.79
C LEU A 27 -1.80 2.73 8.78
N PRO A 28 -0.49 2.63 8.54
CA PRO A 28 0.16 1.32 8.51
C PRO A 28 0.54 0.79 9.91
N SER A 29 0.74 1.67 10.89
CA SER A 29 1.28 1.31 12.21
C SER A 29 0.23 1.23 13.31
N ALA A 30 -0.86 1.98 13.22
CA ALA A 30 -1.92 2.08 14.22
C ALA A 30 -3.28 2.23 13.56
N PHE A 31 -3.71 1.19 12.84
CA PHE A 31 -4.88 1.20 11.95
C PHE A 31 -6.15 1.68 12.65
N SER A 32 -6.45 1.15 13.85
CA SER A 32 -7.66 1.54 14.59
C SER A 32 -7.69 3.03 14.95
N LEU A 33 -6.53 3.58 15.37
CA LEU A 33 -6.41 5.01 15.65
C LEU A 33 -6.51 5.84 14.38
N SER A 34 -5.92 5.38 13.27
CA SER A 34 -6.02 6.02 11.98
C SER A 34 -7.48 6.17 11.52
N ILE A 35 -8.29 5.13 11.67
CA ILE A 35 -9.73 5.20 11.35
C ILE A 35 -10.43 6.29 12.16
N LEU A 36 -10.15 6.40 13.46
CA LEU A 36 -10.75 7.47 14.30
C LEU A 36 -10.40 8.86 13.78
N PHE A 37 -9.13 9.09 13.41
CA PHE A 37 -8.70 10.36 12.82
C PHE A 37 -9.33 10.62 11.46
N PHE A 38 -9.47 9.60 10.62
CA PHE A 38 -10.16 9.75 9.33
C PHE A 38 -11.66 10.04 9.51
N LEU A 39 -12.35 9.36 10.41
CA LEU A 39 -13.76 9.63 10.71
C LEU A 39 -13.95 11.08 11.21
N PHE A 40 -13.11 11.52 12.12
CA PHE A 40 -13.15 12.89 12.62
C PHE A 40 -12.87 13.91 11.51
N SER A 41 -11.86 13.67 10.69
CA SER A 41 -11.55 14.49 9.51
C SER A 41 -12.70 14.52 8.51
N LEU A 42 -13.33 13.36 8.24
CA LEU A 42 -14.48 13.24 7.34
C LEU A 42 -15.67 14.06 7.83
N VAL A 43 -16.00 13.98 9.12
CA VAL A 43 -17.07 14.78 9.72
C VAL A 43 -16.81 16.28 9.54
N ILE A 44 -15.60 16.75 9.85
CA ILE A 44 -15.22 18.15 9.65
C ILE A 44 -15.33 18.54 8.17
N SER A 45 -14.87 17.69 7.28
CA SER A 45 -14.96 17.93 5.84
C SER A 45 -16.41 18.09 5.38
N LEU A 46 -17.28 17.15 5.73
CA LEU A 46 -18.70 17.19 5.34
C LEU A 46 -19.41 18.43 5.90
N LEU A 47 -19.02 18.91 7.08
CA LEU A 47 -19.58 20.12 7.69
C LEU A 47 -19.03 21.43 7.10
N THR A 48 -17.81 21.42 6.57
CA THR A 48 -17.12 22.62 6.06
C THR A 48 -17.12 22.73 4.56
N ASN A 49 -17.26 21.60 3.84
CA ASN A 49 -17.28 21.58 2.39
C ASN A 49 -18.59 22.24 1.87
N LYS A 50 -18.44 23.25 1.02
CA LYS A 50 -19.57 23.93 0.39
C LYS A 50 -19.87 23.38 -1.01
N ASN A 51 -19.00 22.58 -1.56
CA ASN A 51 -19.15 22.05 -2.90
C ASN A 51 -20.23 20.96 -2.93
N SER A 52 -21.03 20.93 -3.98
CA SER A 52 -21.94 19.80 -4.22
C SER A 52 -21.14 18.53 -4.47
N TYR A 53 -21.67 17.39 -4.04
CA TYR A 53 -21.08 16.08 -4.30
C TYR A 53 -20.81 15.87 -5.81
N PHE A 54 -21.73 16.28 -6.65
CA PHE A 54 -21.65 16.12 -8.11
C PHE A 54 -20.88 17.22 -8.84
N ALA A 55 -20.25 18.16 -8.11
CA ALA A 55 -19.39 19.15 -8.74
C ALA A 55 -18.13 18.52 -9.39
N ASP A 56 -17.69 17.38 -8.91
CA ASP A 56 -16.60 16.61 -9.49
C ASP A 56 -17.17 15.38 -10.23
N LYS A 57 -16.79 15.23 -11.50
CA LYS A 57 -17.20 14.10 -12.36
C LYS A 57 -16.80 12.72 -11.81
N TYR A 58 -15.71 12.63 -11.06
CA TYR A 58 -15.27 11.37 -10.45
C TYR A 58 -16.21 10.91 -9.34
N ASN A 59 -16.79 11.83 -8.58
CA ASN A 59 -17.78 11.51 -7.56
C ASN A 59 -19.03 10.85 -8.18
N PHE A 60 -19.43 11.26 -9.39
CA PHE A 60 -20.52 10.61 -10.11
C PHE A 60 -20.23 9.15 -10.42
N SER A 61 -19.00 8.82 -10.83
CA SER A 61 -18.59 7.44 -11.09
C SER A 61 -18.65 6.58 -9.82
N PHE A 62 -18.19 7.10 -8.68
CA PHE A 62 -18.29 6.41 -7.39
C PHE A 62 -19.74 6.27 -6.92
N PHE A 63 -20.57 7.29 -7.14
CA PHE A 63 -22.01 7.21 -6.87
C PHE A 63 -22.68 6.09 -7.66
N MET A 64 -22.42 6.03 -8.97
CA MET A 64 -22.96 4.96 -9.82
C MET A 64 -22.45 3.58 -9.39
N GLY A 65 -21.15 3.46 -9.09
CA GLY A 65 -20.58 2.23 -8.55
C GLY A 65 -21.27 1.80 -7.24
N GLY A 66 -21.47 2.72 -6.31
CA GLY A 66 -22.19 2.49 -5.07
C GLY A 66 -23.64 2.05 -5.28
N LEU A 67 -24.33 2.69 -6.23
CA LEU A 67 -25.70 2.33 -6.60
C LEU A 67 -25.76 0.88 -7.13
N PHE A 68 -24.86 0.50 -8.04
CA PHE A 68 -24.80 -0.88 -8.55
C PHE A 68 -24.51 -1.90 -7.45
N LEU A 69 -23.61 -1.59 -6.50
CA LEU A 69 -23.33 -2.46 -5.37
C LEU A 69 -24.58 -2.64 -4.48
N ILE A 70 -25.33 -1.58 -4.20
CA ILE A 70 -26.58 -1.63 -3.43
C ILE A 70 -27.63 -2.47 -4.18
N ILE A 71 -27.81 -2.22 -5.47
CA ILE A 71 -28.74 -3.00 -6.31
C ILE A 71 -28.35 -4.47 -6.28
N SER A 72 -27.09 -4.79 -6.46
CA SER A 72 -26.58 -6.18 -6.38
C SER A 72 -26.88 -6.82 -5.02
N ALA A 73 -26.64 -6.11 -3.91
CA ALA A 73 -26.93 -6.61 -2.58
C ALA A 73 -28.43 -6.89 -2.36
N ILE A 74 -29.32 -6.03 -2.90
CA ILE A 74 -30.76 -6.24 -2.87
C ILE A 74 -31.14 -7.50 -3.65
N PHE A 75 -30.66 -7.68 -4.88
CA PHE A 75 -30.96 -8.87 -5.68
C PHE A 75 -30.49 -10.16 -4.98
N HIS A 76 -29.29 -10.15 -4.42
CA HIS A 76 -28.79 -11.31 -3.67
C HIS A 76 -29.54 -11.56 -2.36
N SER A 77 -30.03 -10.52 -1.69
CA SER A 77 -30.81 -10.69 -0.45
C SER A 77 -32.23 -11.20 -0.71
N LEU A 78 -32.81 -10.92 -1.90
CA LEU A 78 -34.11 -11.41 -2.28
C LEU A 78 -34.09 -12.88 -2.79
N GLY A 79 -32.92 -13.54 -2.79
CA GLY A 79 -32.80 -14.93 -3.21
C GLY A 79 -33.02 -15.14 -4.73
N ILE A 80 -32.92 -14.08 -5.53
CA ILE A 80 -33.03 -14.16 -7.00
C ILE A 80 -31.72 -14.73 -7.56
N ASN A 81 -31.34 -15.91 -7.10
CA ASN A 81 -30.19 -16.62 -7.61
C ASN A 81 -30.63 -17.62 -8.69
N LEU A 82 -30.07 -17.44 -9.89
CA LEU A 82 -30.31 -18.32 -11.03
C LEU A 82 -29.73 -19.74 -10.86
N ASN A 83 -28.86 -19.95 -9.87
CA ASN A 83 -28.24 -21.24 -9.56
C ASN A 83 -28.42 -21.58 -8.06
N GLN A 84 -29.32 -22.50 -7.78
CA GLN A 84 -29.62 -23.02 -6.42
C GLN A 84 -28.53 -23.92 -5.81
N GLN A 85 -27.38 -24.04 -6.45
CA GLN A 85 -26.34 -25.02 -6.07
C GLN A 85 -25.46 -24.60 -4.89
N TYR A 86 -25.51 -23.32 -4.47
CA TYR A 86 -24.74 -22.81 -3.32
C TYR A 86 -25.66 -22.11 -2.33
N SER A 87 -25.55 -22.46 -1.07
CA SER A 87 -26.21 -21.75 0.05
C SER A 87 -25.55 -20.38 0.25
N TRP A 88 -26.10 -19.35 -0.39
CA TRP A 88 -25.62 -17.99 -0.26
C TRP A 88 -26.21 -17.35 1.02
N ASP A 89 -25.35 -16.86 1.90
CA ASP A 89 -25.78 -16.06 3.05
C ASP A 89 -26.05 -14.61 2.60
N SER A 90 -27.33 -14.21 2.60
CA SER A 90 -27.77 -12.86 2.22
C SER A 90 -27.13 -11.77 3.08
N ASN A 91 -26.80 -12.06 4.34
CA ASN A 91 -26.17 -11.10 5.25
C ASN A 91 -24.77 -10.70 4.77
N LEU A 92 -24.03 -11.61 4.13
CA LEU A 92 -22.69 -11.31 3.58
C LEU A 92 -22.74 -10.23 2.50
N SER A 93 -23.82 -10.16 1.72
CA SER A 93 -24.00 -9.11 0.71
C SER A 93 -24.07 -7.72 1.33
N TRP A 94 -24.79 -7.58 2.47
CA TRP A 94 -24.90 -6.31 3.19
C TRP A 94 -23.59 -5.93 3.90
N ILE A 95 -22.93 -6.90 4.51
CA ILE A 95 -21.61 -6.70 5.11
C ILE A 95 -20.60 -6.25 4.04
N GLY A 96 -20.69 -6.82 2.84
CA GLY A 96 -19.86 -6.45 1.69
C GLY A 96 -19.97 -4.96 1.32
N LEU A 97 -21.13 -4.33 1.47
CA LEU A 97 -21.30 -2.89 1.21
C LEU A 97 -20.44 -2.03 2.14
N ALA A 98 -20.24 -2.46 3.39
CA ALA A 98 -19.40 -1.74 4.34
C ALA A 98 -17.91 -1.69 3.91
N ASN A 99 -17.48 -2.59 3.04
CA ASN A 99 -16.13 -2.60 2.49
C ASN A 99 -15.90 -1.56 1.38
N TRP A 100 -16.96 -1.00 0.78
CA TRP A 100 -16.84 -0.12 -0.38
C TRP A 100 -17.46 1.26 -0.19
N LEU A 101 -18.70 1.33 0.30
CA LEU A 101 -19.43 2.61 0.40
C LEU A 101 -18.74 3.65 1.27
N PRO A 102 -18.15 3.31 2.44
CA PRO A 102 -17.40 4.28 3.23
C PRO A 102 -16.22 4.88 2.48
N PHE A 103 -15.54 4.10 1.63
CA PHE A 103 -14.40 4.61 0.85
C PHE A 103 -14.85 5.60 -0.24
N PHE A 104 -16.00 5.38 -0.86
CA PHE A 104 -16.55 6.33 -1.84
C PHE A 104 -16.90 7.67 -1.16
N LEU A 105 -17.45 7.62 0.06
CA LEU A 105 -17.69 8.83 0.85
C LEU A 105 -16.38 9.50 1.28
N CYS A 106 -15.37 8.73 1.69
CA CYS A 106 -14.05 9.23 2.02
C CYS A 106 -13.39 9.91 0.82
N PHE A 107 -13.53 9.35 -0.39
CA PHE A 107 -13.01 9.97 -1.60
C PHE A 107 -13.54 11.39 -1.78
N TYR A 108 -14.84 11.58 -1.67
CA TYR A 108 -15.44 12.93 -1.70
C TYR A 108 -14.97 13.80 -0.53
N GLY A 109 -15.06 13.27 0.68
CA GLY A 109 -14.79 14.04 1.88
C GLY A 109 -13.36 14.54 1.96
N PHE A 110 -12.37 13.76 1.53
CA PHE A 110 -10.97 14.13 1.65
C PHE A 110 -10.44 15.02 0.52
N GLN A 111 -11.21 15.20 -0.56
CA GLN A 111 -10.83 16.12 -1.66
C GLN A 111 -10.51 17.53 -1.16
N ILE A 112 -11.25 18.05 -0.17
CA ILE A 112 -11.05 19.40 0.38
C ILE A 112 -9.66 19.60 0.97
N PHE A 113 -9.00 18.52 1.45
CA PHE A 113 -7.66 18.55 2.05
C PHE A 113 -6.54 18.30 1.04
N LEU A 114 -6.89 18.05 -0.24
CA LEU A 114 -5.96 17.73 -1.31
C LEU A 114 -6.08 18.67 -2.52
N ASN A 115 -6.79 19.79 -2.36
CA ASN A 115 -7.09 20.71 -3.46
C ASN A 115 -5.85 21.38 -4.05
N THR A 116 -4.91 21.77 -3.20
CA THR A 116 -3.71 22.51 -3.64
C THR A 116 -2.49 21.59 -3.81
N PRO A 117 -1.53 21.95 -4.68
CA PRO A 117 -0.27 21.19 -4.81
C PRO A 117 0.48 21.05 -3.48
N ASN A 118 0.44 22.05 -2.61
CA ASN A 118 1.09 22.02 -1.30
C ASN A 118 0.41 21.03 -0.35
N GLU A 119 -0.92 20.95 -0.39
CA GLU A 119 -1.68 19.96 0.40
C GLU A 119 -1.38 18.53 -0.07
N ARG A 120 -1.35 18.29 -1.38
CA ARG A 120 -0.95 16.99 -1.94
C ARG A 120 0.49 16.62 -1.60
N LYS A 121 1.41 17.60 -1.64
CA LYS A 121 2.81 17.40 -1.21
C LYS A 121 2.89 17.03 0.27
N ALA A 122 2.14 17.72 1.13
CA ALA A 122 2.09 17.41 2.56
C ALA A 122 1.58 15.99 2.81
N ALA A 123 0.50 15.58 2.14
CA ALA A 123 -0.03 14.22 2.24
C ALA A 123 1.01 13.17 1.76
N SER A 124 1.69 13.41 0.63
CA SER A 124 2.73 12.54 0.11
C SER A 124 3.90 12.36 1.09
N ILE A 125 4.36 13.45 1.69
CA ILE A 125 5.43 13.42 2.71
C ILE A 125 4.96 12.65 3.94
N THR A 126 3.71 12.84 4.35
CA THR A 126 3.12 12.11 5.49
C THR A 126 3.04 10.61 5.23
N PHE A 127 2.69 10.19 4.00
CA PHE A 127 2.76 8.77 3.61
C PHE A 127 4.18 8.21 3.74
N LEU A 128 5.18 8.96 3.30
CA LEU A 128 6.57 8.54 3.43
C LEU A 128 6.96 8.36 4.91
N TYR A 129 6.66 9.34 5.77
CA TYR A 129 6.97 9.23 7.20
C TYR A 129 6.20 8.08 7.88
N GLY A 130 4.93 7.88 7.54
CA GLY A 130 4.13 6.77 8.06
C GLY A 130 4.67 5.39 7.65
N THR A 131 5.43 5.31 6.55
CA THR A 131 6.03 4.05 6.08
C THR A 131 7.32 3.68 6.83
N PHE A 132 7.93 4.63 7.54
CA PHE A 132 9.18 4.38 8.27
C PHE A 132 9.07 3.20 9.27
N PRO A 133 8.03 3.10 10.11
CA PRO A 133 7.82 1.93 10.97
C PRO A 133 7.69 0.61 10.18
N VAL A 134 7.08 0.64 8.99
CA VAL A 134 6.94 -0.55 8.13
C VAL A 134 8.30 -1.06 7.69
N ILE A 135 9.17 -0.16 7.22
CA ILE A 135 10.52 -0.52 6.76
C ILE A 135 11.35 -1.05 7.94
N ILE A 136 11.36 -0.34 9.08
CA ILE A 136 12.11 -0.77 10.27
C ILE A 136 11.63 -2.14 10.74
N SER A 137 10.32 -2.31 10.87
CA SER A 137 9.74 -3.59 11.28
C SER A 137 10.08 -4.71 10.29
N GLY A 138 10.00 -4.44 8.99
CA GLY A 138 10.33 -5.43 7.97
C GLY A 138 11.81 -5.82 8.01
N LEU A 139 12.72 -4.86 8.06
CA LEU A 139 14.15 -5.14 8.18
C LEU A 139 14.48 -5.80 9.53
N GLY A 140 13.82 -5.40 10.62
CA GLY A 140 13.93 -6.04 11.92
C GLY A 140 13.49 -7.50 11.89
N GLN A 141 12.40 -7.79 11.19
CA GLN A 141 11.91 -9.15 10.98
C GLN A 141 12.90 -9.99 10.16
N ALA A 142 13.47 -9.43 9.08
CA ALA A 142 14.37 -10.16 8.19
C ALA A 142 15.76 -10.41 8.79
N PHE A 143 16.33 -9.43 9.51
CA PHE A 143 17.72 -9.48 9.95
C PHE A 143 17.89 -9.72 11.45
N PHE A 144 16.86 -9.43 12.26
CA PHE A 144 16.94 -9.55 13.73
C PHE A 144 15.89 -10.49 14.31
N ASN A 145 15.18 -11.26 13.45
CA ASN A 145 14.14 -12.21 13.84
C ASN A 145 13.05 -11.59 14.75
N TRP A 146 12.73 -10.32 14.51
CA TRP A 146 11.61 -9.71 15.23
C TRP A 146 10.33 -10.42 14.84
N ASN A 147 9.58 -10.87 15.84
CA ASN A 147 8.32 -11.55 15.64
C ASN A 147 7.24 -11.00 16.59
N GLY A 148 5.99 -11.13 16.18
CA GLY A 148 4.82 -10.70 16.91
C GLY A 148 3.84 -11.85 17.12
N PRO A 149 2.59 -11.54 17.42
CA PRO A 149 2.00 -10.19 17.39
C PRO A 149 2.35 -9.31 18.59
N LEU A 150 2.80 -8.09 18.32
CA LEU A 150 3.00 -7.07 19.35
C LEU A 150 1.71 -6.28 19.53
N LYS A 151 1.12 -6.33 20.73
CA LYS A 151 -0.12 -5.65 21.07
C LYS A 151 0.14 -4.55 22.10
N THR A 152 -0.30 -3.32 21.80
CA THR A 152 -0.19 -2.19 22.73
C THR A 152 -1.53 -1.45 22.85
N LEU A 153 -1.66 -0.60 23.85
CA LEU A 153 -2.89 0.16 24.15
C LEU A 153 -4.14 -0.71 24.18
N GLY A 154 -4.11 -1.84 24.89
CA GLY A 154 -5.26 -2.73 25.00
C GLY A 154 -5.68 -3.39 23.67
N GLY A 155 -4.79 -3.47 22.69
CA GLY A 155 -5.08 -4.08 21.38
C GLY A 155 -5.51 -3.07 20.30
N LEU A 156 -5.49 -1.77 20.59
CA LEU A 156 -5.74 -0.73 19.57
C LEU A 156 -4.60 -0.66 18.53
N ILE A 157 -3.40 -1.05 18.91
CA ILE A 157 -2.26 -1.16 18.01
C ILE A 157 -1.81 -2.62 18.01
N ILE A 158 -1.81 -3.25 16.84
CA ILE A 158 -1.39 -4.63 16.64
C ILE A 158 -0.41 -4.65 15.48
N TRP A 159 0.81 -5.09 15.75
CA TRP A 159 1.83 -5.38 14.76
C TRP A 159 1.97 -6.89 14.63
N TYR A 160 1.61 -7.43 13.49
CA TYR A 160 1.46 -8.87 13.33
C TYR A 160 2.78 -9.60 13.19
N GLN A 161 3.75 -9.09 12.46
CA GLN A 161 5.12 -9.60 12.31
C GLN A 161 5.22 -11.12 12.44
N ARG A 162 4.76 -11.85 11.44
CA ARG A 162 4.79 -13.32 11.49
C ARG A 162 6.21 -13.86 11.67
N PRO A 163 6.43 -14.93 12.47
CA PRO A 163 7.72 -15.60 12.56
C PRO A 163 8.19 -16.08 11.18
N ILE A 164 9.46 -15.83 10.84
CA ILE A 164 10.03 -16.27 9.55
C ILE A 164 10.36 -17.78 9.56
N GLU A 165 10.43 -18.44 10.72
CA GLU A 165 10.79 -19.85 10.85
C GLU A 165 9.96 -20.81 9.98
N ASN A 166 8.67 -20.51 9.78
CA ASN A 166 7.76 -21.31 8.96
C ASN A 166 7.36 -20.62 7.65
N PHE A 167 7.68 -19.34 7.48
CA PHE A 167 7.33 -18.54 6.33
C PHE A 167 8.53 -17.71 5.90
N THR A 168 8.89 -17.84 4.65
CA THR A 168 10.03 -17.16 4.04
C THR A 168 9.76 -15.73 3.70
N GLU A 169 8.52 -15.30 3.89
CA GLU A 169 7.97 -14.08 3.37
C GLU A 169 7.84 -13.03 4.46
N LEU A 170 8.44 -11.88 4.25
CA LEU A 170 8.38 -10.75 5.15
C LEU A 170 6.97 -10.13 5.16
N THR A 171 6.40 -9.97 6.34
CA THR A 171 5.08 -9.35 6.53
C THR A 171 5.14 -7.93 7.09
N ALA A 172 6.28 -7.50 7.60
CA ALA A 172 6.45 -6.23 8.34
C ALA A 172 5.38 -6.07 9.44
N LEU A 173 4.67 -4.95 9.47
CA LEU A 173 3.59 -4.70 10.44
C LEU A 173 2.30 -5.47 10.13
N PHE A 174 2.18 -6.07 8.94
CA PHE A 174 0.95 -6.68 8.45
C PHE A 174 0.90 -8.18 8.77
N ASN A 175 -0.27 -8.78 8.61
CA ASN A 175 -0.49 -10.22 8.78
C ASN A 175 -0.22 -11.03 7.50
N ASN A 176 0.01 -10.35 6.38
CA ASN A 176 0.19 -10.97 5.07
C ASN A 176 1.27 -10.23 4.27
N PRO A 177 2.21 -10.94 3.62
CA PRO A 177 3.27 -10.34 2.82
C PRO A 177 2.75 -9.53 1.62
N ASN A 178 1.63 -9.95 1.03
CA ASN A 178 1.02 -9.19 -0.06
C ASN A 178 0.50 -7.83 0.40
N TYR A 179 0.03 -7.69 1.64
CA TYR A 179 -0.40 -6.39 2.19
C TYR A 179 0.80 -5.49 2.45
N ALA A 180 1.91 -6.05 2.94
CA ALA A 180 3.16 -5.31 3.06
C ALA A 180 3.65 -4.81 1.69
N GLY A 181 3.67 -5.70 0.69
CA GLY A 181 4.05 -5.35 -0.68
C GLY A 181 3.12 -4.31 -1.31
N LEU A 182 1.82 -4.42 -1.10
CA LEU A 182 0.83 -3.45 -1.60
C LEU A 182 1.05 -2.07 -0.98
N TRP A 183 1.26 -2.00 0.34
CA TRP A 183 1.55 -0.74 1.03
C TRP A 183 2.82 -0.07 0.49
N LEU A 184 3.89 -0.83 0.36
CA LEU A 184 5.17 -0.32 -0.15
C LEU A 184 5.05 0.17 -1.59
N ASN A 185 4.28 -0.52 -2.44
CA ASN A 185 3.97 -0.08 -3.80
C ASN A 185 3.13 1.19 -3.85
N LEU A 186 2.18 1.35 -2.92
CA LEU A 186 1.37 2.57 -2.83
C LEU A 186 2.25 3.80 -2.54
N VAL A 187 3.27 3.64 -1.71
CA VAL A 187 4.16 4.72 -1.27
C VAL A 187 5.32 4.96 -2.24
N TRP A 188 5.69 3.96 -3.01
CA TRP A 188 6.84 4.00 -3.92
C TRP A 188 6.85 5.18 -4.91
N PRO A 189 5.75 5.55 -5.61
CA PRO A 189 5.75 6.70 -6.52
C PRO A 189 6.04 8.02 -5.81
N PHE A 190 5.60 8.19 -4.56
CA PHE A 190 5.90 9.39 -3.77
C PHE A 190 7.38 9.47 -3.38
N CYS A 191 7.99 8.33 -3.10
CA CYS A 191 9.42 8.24 -2.85
C CYS A 191 10.22 8.62 -4.10
N LEU A 192 9.90 8.06 -5.25
CA LEU A 192 10.54 8.41 -6.52
C LEU A 192 10.39 9.90 -6.86
N ALA A 193 9.20 10.45 -6.64
CA ALA A 193 8.95 11.88 -6.81
C ALA A 193 9.84 12.72 -5.87
N SER A 194 10.01 12.30 -4.61
CA SER A 194 10.89 13.01 -3.66
C SER A 194 12.36 13.00 -4.10
N ILE A 195 12.85 11.90 -4.66
CA ILE A 195 14.21 11.79 -5.22
C ILE A 195 14.41 12.77 -6.39
N ILE A 196 13.36 12.90 -7.24
CA ILE A 196 13.42 13.80 -8.39
C ILE A 196 13.39 15.27 -7.96
N ILE A 197 12.57 15.61 -6.99
CA ILE A 197 12.37 17.00 -6.52
C ILE A 197 13.58 17.49 -5.71
N ASN A 198 14.14 16.65 -4.85
CA ASN A 198 15.23 17.02 -3.93
C ASN A 198 16.63 17.09 -4.58
N LYS A 199 16.70 17.25 -5.88
CA LYS A 199 17.99 17.27 -6.62
C LYS A 199 18.96 18.38 -6.18
N LYS A 200 18.45 19.48 -5.65
CA LYS A 200 19.26 20.66 -5.27
C LYS A 200 19.89 20.56 -3.88
N VAL A 201 19.35 19.72 -2.99
CA VAL A 201 19.85 19.56 -1.62
C VAL A 201 20.44 18.16 -1.47
N ILE A 202 21.76 18.08 -1.34
CA ILE A 202 22.49 16.79 -1.30
C ILE A 202 21.98 15.89 -0.16
N THR A 203 21.82 16.45 1.05
CA THR A 203 21.33 15.69 2.21
C THR A 203 19.92 15.17 2.02
N GLY A 204 19.01 15.99 1.48
CA GLY A 204 17.65 15.57 1.17
C GLY A 204 17.57 14.50 0.07
N LYS A 205 18.49 14.57 -0.93
CA LYS A 205 18.59 13.58 -1.98
C LYS A 205 19.09 12.24 -1.43
N ILE A 206 20.13 12.25 -0.61
CA ILE A 206 20.68 11.03 0.01
C ILE A 206 19.61 10.38 0.88
N ALA A 207 18.93 11.13 1.75
CA ALA A 207 17.86 10.62 2.59
C ALA A 207 16.74 9.97 1.76
N SER A 208 16.29 10.63 0.67
CA SER A 208 15.25 10.08 -0.21
C SER A 208 15.70 8.82 -0.94
N ILE A 209 16.97 8.74 -1.36
CA ILE A 209 17.54 7.54 -2.01
C ILE A 209 17.65 6.39 -0.99
N SER A 210 18.17 6.65 0.21
CA SER A 210 18.28 5.63 1.27
C SER A 210 16.91 5.08 1.68
N PHE A 211 15.92 5.96 1.78
CA PHE A 211 14.54 5.57 2.06
C PHE A 211 13.96 4.72 0.91
N GLY A 212 14.21 5.11 -0.34
CA GLY A 212 13.80 4.36 -1.53
C GLY A 212 14.46 2.99 -1.60
N PHE A 213 15.72 2.89 -1.21
CA PHE A 213 16.42 1.61 -1.10
C PHE A 213 15.80 0.72 -0.02
N GLY A 214 15.43 1.30 1.13
CA GLY A 214 14.70 0.60 2.18
C GLY A 214 13.36 0.05 1.69
N ILE A 215 12.55 0.85 0.97
CA ILE A 215 11.29 0.39 0.36
C ILE A 215 11.56 -0.77 -0.60
N ALA A 216 12.53 -0.62 -1.51
CA ALA A 216 12.81 -1.63 -2.52
C ALA A 216 13.24 -2.97 -1.90
N ILE A 217 14.20 -2.95 -0.97
CA ILE A 217 14.66 -4.15 -0.26
C ILE A 217 13.50 -4.80 0.49
N THR A 218 12.76 -4.02 1.30
CA THR A 218 11.63 -4.56 2.06
C THR A 218 10.60 -5.18 1.14
N THR A 219 10.31 -4.56 -0.02
CA THR A 219 9.37 -5.12 -1.01
C THR A 219 9.90 -6.43 -1.62
N ILE A 220 11.19 -6.52 -1.93
CA ILE A 220 11.79 -7.76 -2.46
C ILE A 220 11.66 -8.89 -1.44
N LEU A 221 11.93 -8.60 -0.18
CA LEU A 221 11.87 -9.58 0.92
C LEU A 221 10.44 -10.03 1.25
N THR A 222 9.39 -9.34 0.76
CA THR A 222 8.01 -9.84 0.87
C THR A 222 7.73 -11.07 0.00
N ASN A 223 8.60 -11.41 -0.96
CA ASN A 223 8.37 -12.45 -1.98
C ASN A 223 7.06 -12.29 -2.77
N SER A 224 6.43 -11.14 -2.70
CA SER A 224 5.21 -10.84 -3.45
C SER A 224 5.55 -10.47 -4.89
N ARG A 225 5.31 -11.39 -5.83
CA ARG A 225 5.58 -11.18 -7.26
C ARG A 225 4.83 -9.97 -7.82
N SER A 226 3.59 -9.76 -7.38
CA SER A 226 2.79 -8.58 -7.75
C SER A 226 3.41 -7.27 -7.25
N ALA A 227 4.02 -7.30 -6.06
CA ALA A 227 4.72 -6.14 -5.51
C ALA A 227 6.00 -5.82 -6.29
N TRP A 228 6.78 -6.82 -6.68
CA TRP A 228 7.97 -6.63 -7.52
C TRP A 228 7.61 -6.00 -8.88
N PHE A 229 6.55 -6.54 -9.50
CA PHE A 229 6.06 -6.01 -10.76
C PHE A 229 5.58 -4.57 -10.62
N GLY A 230 4.89 -4.24 -9.53
CA GLY A 230 4.45 -2.89 -9.21
C GLY A 230 5.61 -1.89 -9.04
N LEU A 231 6.71 -2.30 -8.38
CA LEU A 231 7.92 -1.47 -8.31
C LEU A 231 8.46 -1.14 -9.70
N LEU A 232 8.60 -2.14 -10.57
CA LEU A 232 9.14 -1.97 -11.92
C LEU A 232 8.25 -1.08 -12.77
N ILE A 233 6.93 -1.34 -12.80
CA ILE A 233 5.97 -0.51 -13.55
C ILE A 233 6.03 0.94 -13.07
N THR A 234 6.05 1.17 -11.77
CA THR A 234 6.09 2.53 -11.23
C THR A 234 7.36 3.28 -11.63
N ILE A 235 8.51 2.60 -11.63
CA ILE A 235 9.76 3.18 -12.14
C ILE A 235 9.58 3.57 -13.62
N PHE A 236 9.04 2.66 -14.43
CA PHE A 236 8.80 2.91 -15.84
C PHE A 236 7.86 4.10 -16.07
N LEU A 237 6.73 4.15 -15.35
CA LEU A 237 5.78 5.26 -15.47
C LEU A 237 6.35 6.59 -14.98
N THR A 238 7.15 6.57 -13.91
CA THR A 238 7.72 7.81 -13.32
C THR A 238 8.81 8.42 -14.18
N PHE A 239 9.69 7.59 -14.73
CA PHE A 239 10.82 8.08 -15.54
C PHE A 239 10.53 8.11 -17.05
N GLY A 240 9.48 7.41 -17.51
CA GLY A 240 8.99 7.45 -18.88
C GLY A 240 10.08 7.24 -19.94
N LYS A 241 10.11 8.10 -20.95
CA LYS A 241 11.09 8.01 -22.05
C LYS A 241 12.55 8.02 -21.61
N ARG A 242 12.87 8.53 -20.39
CA ARG A 242 14.25 8.50 -19.88
C ARG A 242 14.75 7.08 -19.60
N ILE A 243 13.86 6.17 -19.24
CA ILE A 243 14.22 4.76 -19.06
C ILE A 243 14.59 4.11 -20.39
N ILE A 244 13.92 4.47 -21.47
CA ILE A 244 14.22 3.91 -22.81
C ILE A 244 15.70 4.11 -23.15
N ASN A 245 16.29 5.22 -22.75
CA ASN A 245 17.72 5.49 -22.95
C ASN A 245 18.64 4.69 -22.00
N ILE A 246 18.09 4.15 -20.92
CA ILE A 246 18.81 3.34 -19.93
C ILE A 246 18.69 1.85 -20.25
N ILE A 247 17.59 1.43 -20.89
CA ILE A 247 17.32 0.03 -21.26
C ILE A 247 18.49 -0.63 -21.99
N PRO A 248 19.11 -0.01 -23.02
CA PRO A 248 20.27 -0.63 -23.68
C PRO A 248 21.43 -0.90 -22.72
N ARG A 249 21.70 0.05 -21.80
CA ARG A 249 22.78 -0.11 -20.81
C ARG A 249 22.47 -1.23 -19.80
N LEU A 250 21.23 -1.33 -19.36
CA LEU A 250 20.77 -2.43 -18.48
C LEU A 250 20.84 -3.77 -19.22
N PHE A 251 20.48 -3.79 -20.50
CA PHE A 251 20.57 -4.97 -21.35
C PHE A 251 22.01 -5.41 -21.52
N PHE A 252 22.91 -4.49 -21.83
CA PHE A 252 24.35 -4.78 -21.88
C PHE A 252 24.89 -5.26 -20.54
N GLY A 253 24.49 -4.63 -19.43
CA GLY A 253 24.86 -5.08 -18.07
C GLY A 253 24.37 -6.50 -17.78
N PHE A 254 23.12 -6.80 -18.11
CA PHE A 254 22.55 -8.15 -17.95
C PHE A 254 23.27 -9.18 -18.82
N PHE A 255 23.55 -8.86 -20.08
CA PHE A 255 24.31 -9.72 -20.99
C PHE A 255 25.75 -9.94 -20.51
N PHE A 256 26.37 -8.89 -19.97
CA PHE A 256 27.71 -8.99 -19.37
C PHE A 256 27.70 -9.94 -18.16
N ILE A 257 26.70 -9.85 -17.26
CA ILE A 257 26.52 -10.76 -16.13
C ILE A 257 26.30 -12.19 -16.62
N LEU A 258 25.46 -12.39 -17.66
CA LEU A 258 25.21 -13.70 -18.25
C LEU A 258 26.49 -14.33 -18.84
N ILE A 259 27.28 -13.55 -19.60
CA ILE A 259 28.53 -14.05 -20.18
C ILE A 259 29.55 -14.38 -19.08
N THR A 260 29.67 -13.52 -18.09
CA THR A 260 30.62 -13.75 -16.99
C THR A 260 30.18 -14.88 -16.05
N SER A 261 28.90 -15.18 -15.95
CA SER A 261 28.39 -16.34 -15.20
C SER A 261 28.79 -17.68 -15.82
N LEU A 262 29.20 -17.71 -17.07
CA LEU A 262 29.78 -18.93 -17.70
C LEU A 262 31.15 -19.29 -17.17
N ILE A 263 31.81 -18.37 -16.48
CA ILE A 263 33.12 -18.61 -15.83
C ILE A 263 32.86 -19.21 -14.43
N PRO A 264 33.29 -20.47 -14.15
CA PRO A 264 32.92 -21.16 -12.89
C PRO A 264 33.28 -20.42 -11.61
N LEU A 265 34.40 -19.68 -11.62
CA LEU A 265 34.84 -18.88 -10.47
C LEU A 265 33.91 -17.71 -10.19
N ILE A 266 33.45 -17.04 -11.25
CA ILE A 266 32.56 -15.86 -11.16
C ILE A 266 31.13 -16.33 -10.85
N ASN A 267 30.72 -17.48 -11.39
CA ASN A 267 29.41 -18.06 -11.08
C ASN A 267 29.26 -18.35 -9.58
N LYS A 268 30.28 -18.94 -8.92
CA LYS A 268 30.28 -19.13 -7.48
C LYS A 268 30.12 -17.82 -6.70
N PHE A 269 30.74 -16.75 -7.17
CA PHE A 269 30.57 -15.43 -6.58
C PHE A 269 29.13 -14.91 -6.74
N TYR A 270 28.55 -15.04 -7.94
CA TYR A 270 27.15 -14.66 -8.18
C TYR A 270 26.19 -15.51 -7.36
N GLU A 271 26.37 -16.82 -7.29
CA GLU A 271 25.55 -17.69 -6.44
C GLU A 271 25.60 -17.27 -4.96
N SER A 272 26.77 -16.96 -4.44
CA SER A 272 26.93 -16.49 -3.06
C SER A 272 26.24 -15.14 -2.86
N PHE A 273 26.39 -14.22 -3.81
CA PHE A 273 25.79 -12.90 -3.76
C PHE A 273 24.25 -12.97 -3.87
N PHE A 274 23.73 -13.76 -4.79
CA PHE A 274 22.29 -13.95 -4.95
C PHE A 274 21.67 -14.71 -3.78
N LYS A 275 22.37 -15.68 -3.17
CA LYS A 275 21.92 -16.36 -1.94
C LYS A 275 21.82 -15.43 -0.74
N ILE A 276 22.62 -14.35 -0.68
CA ILE A 276 22.51 -13.31 0.35
C ILE A 276 21.28 -12.43 0.13
N ILE A 277 20.97 -12.10 -1.15
CA ILE A 277 19.90 -11.17 -1.50
C ILE A 277 18.55 -11.87 -1.62
N ILE A 278 18.55 -13.07 -2.18
CA ILE A 278 17.33 -13.86 -2.42
C ILE A 278 17.30 -14.99 -1.39
N PRO A 279 16.32 -15.00 -0.47
CA PRO A 279 16.20 -16.06 0.54
C PRO A 279 16.20 -17.45 -0.10
N ASN A 280 16.92 -18.39 0.50
CA ASN A 280 17.09 -19.77 -0.01
C ASN A 280 15.77 -20.47 -0.38
N GLN A 281 14.70 -20.07 0.25
CA GLN A 281 13.38 -20.67 0.09
C GLN A 281 12.64 -20.20 -1.17
N SER A 282 13.05 -19.08 -1.77
CA SER A 282 12.52 -18.70 -3.11
C SER A 282 12.97 -19.70 -4.18
N TRP A 283 14.09 -20.38 -3.97
CA TRP A 283 14.63 -21.41 -4.84
C TRP A 283 13.96 -22.76 -4.59
N ILE A 284 13.70 -23.11 -3.31
CA ILE A 284 13.04 -24.35 -2.90
C ILE A 284 11.56 -24.35 -3.30
N ALA A 285 10.88 -23.19 -3.21
CA ALA A 285 9.49 -23.05 -3.61
C ALA A 285 9.27 -23.27 -5.13
N ALA A 286 10.29 -23.09 -5.96
CA ALA A 286 10.20 -23.39 -7.39
C ALA A 286 10.21 -24.90 -7.67
N ASP A 287 10.85 -25.69 -6.80
CA ASP A 287 10.99 -27.13 -6.95
C ASP A 287 9.89 -27.94 -6.22
N GLN A 288 9.14 -27.33 -5.31
CA GLN A 288 8.14 -28.03 -4.46
C GLN A 288 6.67 -27.72 -4.78
N HIS A 289 6.36 -26.83 -5.71
CA HIS A 289 4.98 -26.50 -6.05
C HIS A 289 4.45 -27.34 -7.22
N ASP A 290 4.07 -28.57 -6.92
CA ASP A 290 3.25 -29.42 -7.82
C ASP A 290 1.79 -28.97 -7.87
N ILE A 291 1.36 -28.04 -6.99
CA ILE A 291 0.00 -27.49 -7.00
C ILE A 291 0.08 -26.04 -7.48
N THR A 292 -0.23 -25.80 -8.72
CA THR A 292 -0.33 -24.44 -9.27
C THR A 292 -1.61 -23.75 -8.80
N ARG A 293 -1.62 -22.41 -8.77
CA ARG A 293 -2.87 -21.66 -8.49
C ARG A 293 -3.99 -22.01 -9.46
N ILE A 294 -3.66 -22.50 -10.65
CA ILE A 294 -4.62 -22.98 -11.66
C ILE A 294 -5.38 -24.19 -11.13
N ASP A 295 -4.71 -25.12 -10.45
CA ASP A 295 -5.35 -26.33 -9.90
C ASP A 295 -6.34 -25.98 -8.77
N ILE A 296 -6.08 -24.92 -8.03
CA ILE A 296 -7.00 -24.40 -7.00
C ILE A 296 -8.24 -23.73 -7.61
N TRP A 297 -8.12 -23.17 -8.83
CA TRP A 297 -9.25 -22.53 -9.52
C TRP A 297 -10.11 -23.52 -10.31
N VAL A 298 -9.60 -24.72 -10.59
CA VAL A 298 -10.27 -25.77 -11.35
C VAL A 298 -10.92 -26.82 -10.44
N SER A 299 -10.51 -26.90 -9.17
CA SER A 299 -11.12 -27.74 -8.13
C SER A 299 -12.31 -27.04 -7.45
#